data_512e500623e6378f01a1b1b46932ef21
#
_entry.id   512e500623e6378f01a1b1b46932ef21
#
_cell.length_a   1.000
_cell.length_b   1.000
_cell.length_c   1.000
_cell.angle_alpha   90.00
_cell.angle_beta   90.00
_cell.angle_gamma   90.00
#
_symmetry.space_group_name_H-M   'P 1'
#
loop_
_entity.id
_entity.type
_entity.pdbx_description
1 polymer ?
#
loop_
_entity_poly.entity_id
_entity_poly.type
_entity_poly.pdbx_seq_one_letter_code
_entity_poly.pdbx_strand_id
1 'polypeptide(L)'
;MKTKRERKNTMTLASEYEIENLEKNYWKNKGKEILKDWQIYVMVIPLVTFLILWKYFPISSMVMSFKYYRSDSSFGGGVYTSLFIGLDAFKVLFNSADFWTAFRNTFVLSFYGLVFGFPVPIILALLFSEIRNTGYRSVVQIFSYLPKFISTVVVTSLIGLLLSSSSASVNAGVIGGIFERWFGLTNMLSSPSCFRPIFIVSGIWQTAGYSSIVYFAAIIGISPTNYEAARIDGASKMQQIRYVTIPGMSSTLTIMLILRMGSLLKIGYEKVFLLQQQGSVGSTYETSQIISTYVINNIMSNGNINQGIGAAADLFNSLLSMFLVLGSNQIARRVSTTSLF
;
A
#
# COMPACT_ATOMS: atom_id res chain seq x y z
N MET A 1 -56.14 10.03 -49.94
CA MET A 1 -55.51 8.75 -49.51
C MET A 1 -54.02 9.03 -49.26
N LYS A 2 -53.55 9.18 -48.02
CA LYS A 2 -52.12 9.34 -47.74
C LYS A 2 -51.42 8.02 -47.99
N THR A 3 -50.34 8.06 -48.77
CA THR A 3 -49.59 6.87 -49.15
C THR A 3 -48.99 6.13 -47.95
N LYS A 4 -48.83 4.83 -48.02
CA LYS A 4 -48.31 3.96 -46.95
C LYS A 4 -46.91 4.41 -46.44
N ARG A 5 -46.21 5.17 -47.29
CA ARG A 5 -44.87 5.75 -47.02
C ARG A 5 -44.96 6.99 -46.11
N GLU A 6 -45.99 7.85 -46.30
CA GLU A 6 -46.22 9.02 -45.44
C GLU A 6 -46.67 8.63 -44.02
N ARG A 7 -47.46 7.56 -43.90
CA ARG A 7 -47.82 7.02 -42.56
C ARG A 7 -46.65 6.45 -41.80
N LYS A 8 -45.71 5.82 -42.50
CA LYS A 8 -44.49 5.26 -41.87
C LYS A 8 -43.53 6.38 -41.38
N ASN A 9 -43.37 7.45 -42.20
CA ASN A 9 -42.56 8.61 -41.78
C ASN A 9 -43.16 9.40 -40.63
N THR A 10 -44.49 9.57 -40.58
CA THR A 10 -45.17 10.24 -39.44
C THR A 10 -45.12 9.42 -38.17
N MET A 11 -45.15 8.08 -38.26
CA MET A 11 -44.97 7.21 -37.08
C MET A 11 -43.55 7.24 -36.51
N THR A 12 -42.53 7.28 -37.39
CA THR A 12 -41.11 7.39 -36.95
C THR A 12 -40.83 8.75 -36.32
N LEU A 13 -41.30 9.84 -36.86
CA LEU A 13 -41.15 11.19 -36.32
C LEU A 13 -41.88 11.37 -34.99
N ALA A 14 -43.09 10.77 -34.84
CA ALA A 14 -43.81 10.80 -33.56
C ALA A 14 -43.09 9.99 -32.46
N SER A 15 -42.50 8.85 -32.81
CA SER A 15 -41.71 8.04 -31.87
C SER A 15 -40.41 8.71 -31.46
N GLU A 16 -39.73 9.39 -32.37
CA GLU A 16 -38.53 10.17 -32.06
C GLU A 16 -38.83 11.35 -31.12
N TYR A 17 -39.91 12.05 -31.38
CA TYR A 17 -40.37 13.16 -30.51
C TYR A 17 -40.82 12.69 -29.12
N GLU A 18 -41.46 11.52 -29.02
CA GLU A 18 -41.83 10.93 -27.71
C GLU A 18 -40.57 10.50 -26.92
N ILE A 19 -39.57 9.89 -27.60
CA ILE A 19 -38.29 9.50 -27.00
C ILE A 19 -37.55 10.75 -26.48
N GLU A 20 -37.44 11.81 -27.30
CA GLU A 20 -36.79 13.07 -26.90
C GLU A 20 -37.50 13.73 -25.69
N ASN A 21 -38.81 13.71 -25.66
CA ASN A 21 -39.58 14.23 -24.52
C ASN A 21 -39.45 13.37 -23.28
N LEU A 22 -39.38 12.05 -23.40
CA LEU A 22 -39.12 11.15 -22.29
C LEU A 22 -37.70 11.36 -21.70
N GLU A 23 -36.69 11.53 -22.53
CA GLU A 23 -35.33 11.84 -22.10
C GLU A 23 -35.27 13.22 -21.40
N LYS A 24 -35.89 14.24 -21.97
CA LYS A 24 -35.91 15.60 -21.41
C LYS A 24 -36.64 15.65 -20.06
N ASN A 25 -37.74 14.93 -19.94
CA ASN A 25 -38.48 14.81 -18.68
C ASN A 25 -37.73 13.95 -17.66
N TYR A 26 -37.01 12.92 -18.09
CA TYR A 26 -36.16 12.10 -17.23
C TYR A 26 -35.06 12.94 -16.56
N TRP A 27 -34.30 13.69 -17.34
CA TRP A 27 -33.26 14.56 -16.79
C TRP A 27 -33.78 15.67 -15.90
N LYS A 28 -34.95 16.25 -16.22
CA LYS A 28 -35.62 17.27 -15.43
C LYS A 28 -36.11 16.71 -14.07
N ASN A 29 -36.66 15.51 -14.08
CA ASN A 29 -37.13 14.85 -12.86
C ASN A 29 -35.94 14.39 -12.01
N LYS A 30 -34.89 13.85 -12.64
CA LYS A 30 -33.67 13.48 -11.96
C LYS A 30 -32.94 14.67 -11.34
N GLY A 31 -32.95 15.83 -12.01
CA GLY A 31 -32.48 17.09 -11.44
C GLY A 31 -33.23 17.52 -10.19
N LYS A 32 -34.58 17.34 -10.17
CA LYS A 32 -35.39 17.61 -8.99
C LYS A 32 -35.13 16.64 -7.84
N GLU A 33 -34.92 15.37 -8.12
CA GLU A 33 -34.52 14.36 -7.13
C GLU A 33 -33.17 14.71 -6.52
N ILE A 34 -32.18 15.05 -7.36
CA ILE A 34 -30.87 15.52 -6.91
C ILE A 34 -31.01 16.72 -5.97
N LEU A 35 -31.81 17.71 -6.32
CA LEU A 35 -32.06 18.89 -5.47
C LEU A 35 -32.79 18.55 -4.17
N LYS A 36 -33.66 17.53 -4.17
CA LYS A 36 -34.33 17.06 -2.96
C LYS A 36 -33.35 16.44 -1.95
N ASP A 37 -32.31 15.77 -2.44
CA ASP A 37 -31.32 15.11 -1.61
C ASP A 37 -30.10 16.01 -1.32
N TRP A 38 -30.24 17.33 -1.37
CA TRP A 38 -29.17 18.31 -1.18
C TRP A 38 -28.35 18.09 0.11
N GLN A 39 -29.00 17.55 1.16
CA GLN A 39 -28.33 17.25 2.43
C GLN A 39 -27.21 16.24 2.26
N ILE A 40 -27.40 15.21 1.42
CA ILE A 40 -26.37 14.21 1.11
C ILE A 40 -25.19 14.88 0.39
N TYR A 41 -25.48 15.77 -0.57
CA TYR A 41 -24.41 16.47 -1.29
C TYR A 41 -23.61 17.39 -0.38
N VAL A 42 -24.26 18.11 0.52
CA VAL A 42 -23.58 18.97 1.51
C VAL A 42 -22.67 18.15 2.41
N MET A 43 -23.03 16.91 2.78
CA MET A 43 -22.17 16.02 3.56
C MET A 43 -20.98 15.48 2.73
N VAL A 44 -21.16 15.30 1.42
CA VAL A 44 -20.13 14.75 0.52
C VAL A 44 -19.18 15.84 0.02
N ILE A 45 -19.63 17.08 -0.16
CA ILE A 45 -18.80 18.20 -0.66
C ILE A 45 -17.49 18.37 0.11
N PRO A 46 -17.42 18.40 1.45
CA PRO A 46 -16.15 18.54 2.17
C PRO A 46 -15.17 17.41 1.83
N LEU A 47 -15.66 16.17 1.73
CA LEU A 47 -14.84 15.00 1.37
C LEU A 47 -14.29 15.12 -0.06
N VAL A 48 -15.16 15.45 -1.02
CA VAL A 48 -14.77 15.61 -2.42
C VAL A 48 -13.80 16.78 -2.59
N THR A 49 -14.06 17.91 -1.91
CA THR A 49 -13.15 19.07 -1.91
C THR A 49 -11.78 18.68 -1.36
N PHE A 50 -11.73 17.96 -0.24
CA PHE A 50 -10.49 17.46 0.33
C PHE A 50 -9.75 16.55 -0.65
N LEU A 51 -10.45 15.60 -1.31
CA LEU A 51 -9.85 14.72 -2.31
C LEU A 51 -9.28 15.50 -3.49
N ILE A 52 -10.01 16.48 -4.02
CA ILE A 52 -9.55 17.31 -5.14
C ILE A 52 -8.30 18.09 -4.74
N LEU A 53 -8.33 18.80 -3.62
CA LEU A 53 -7.22 19.65 -3.19
C LEU A 53 -5.99 18.86 -2.76
N TRP A 54 -6.15 17.73 -2.05
CA TRP A 54 -5.03 16.98 -1.46
C TRP A 54 -4.57 15.75 -2.27
N LYS A 55 -5.41 15.24 -3.16
CA LYS A 55 -5.06 14.06 -3.97
C LYS A 55 -4.92 14.39 -5.45
N TYR A 56 -5.85 15.15 -6.02
CA TYR A 56 -5.81 15.43 -7.46
C TYR A 56 -4.94 16.64 -7.80
N PHE A 57 -5.01 17.72 -7.05
CA PHE A 57 -4.18 18.91 -7.32
C PHE A 57 -2.67 18.59 -7.31
N PRO A 58 -2.12 17.82 -6.35
CA PRO A 58 -0.70 17.46 -6.36
C PRO A 58 -0.25 16.61 -7.56
N ILE A 59 -1.18 15.97 -8.30
CA ILE A 59 -0.82 15.25 -9.54
C ILE A 59 -0.16 16.20 -10.56
N SER A 60 -0.52 17.48 -10.54
CA SER A 60 0.12 18.49 -11.37
C SER A 60 1.63 18.59 -11.12
N SER A 61 2.11 18.27 -9.92
CA SER A 61 3.54 18.25 -9.61
C SER A 61 4.32 17.15 -10.32
N MET A 62 3.64 16.10 -10.84
CA MET A 62 4.27 15.08 -11.69
C MET A 62 4.87 15.69 -12.98
N VAL A 63 4.34 16.85 -13.42
CA VAL A 63 4.91 17.60 -14.55
C VAL A 63 6.34 18.05 -14.27
N MET A 64 6.76 18.15 -13.00
CA MET A 64 8.15 18.46 -12.62
C MET A 64 9.16 17.45 -13.19
N SER A 65 8.77 16.20 -13.37
CA SER A 65 9.63 15.16 -13.98
C SER A 65 10.02 15.45 -15.44
N PHE A 66 9.30 16.36 -16.10
CA PHE A 66 9.52 16.76 -17.49
C PHE A 66 10.10 18.18 -17.63
N LYS A 67 10.37 18.85 -16.48
CA LYS A 67 10.82 20.22 -16.46
C LYS A 67 12.15 20.39 -15.72
N TYR A 68 12.94 21.36 -16.14
CA TYR A 68 14.05 21.88 -15.35
C TYR A 68 13.46 22.75 -14.23
N TYR A 69 13.08 22.08 -13.14
CA TYR A 69 12.36 22.75 -12.06
C TYR A 69 13.20 23.81 -11.41
N ARG A 70 12.64 25.02 -11.34
CA ARG A 70 13.21 26.16 -10.63
C ARG A 70 12.17 26.68 -9.65
N SER A 71 12.46 26.60 -8.37
CA SER A 71 11.59 27.14 -7.33
C SER A 71 11.49 28.67 -7.46
N ASP A 72 10.28 29.19 -7.49
CA ASP A 72 9.97 30.61 -7.47
C ASP A 72 8.75 30.89 -6.58
N SER A 73 8.43 32.20 -6.38
CA SER A 73 7.30 32.65 -5.57
C SER A 73 5.96 32.62 -6.31
N SER A 74 5.90 32.09 -7.55
CA SER A 74 4.66 32.02 -8.32
C SER A 74 3.71 30.96 -7.80
N PHE A 75 2.43 31.04 -8.18
CA PHE A 75 1.46 30.02 -7.86
C PHE A 75 1.90 28.66 -8.41
N GLY A 76 1.99 27.66 -7.53
CA GLY A 76 2.55 26.35 -7.87
C GLY A 76 4.06 26.24 -7.68
N GLY A 77 4.73 27.23 -7.05
CA GLY A 77 6.12 27.15 -6.62
C GLY A 77 7.12 26.99 -7.78
N GLY A 78 6.79 27.48 -8.97
CA GLY A 78 7.65 27.35 -10.15
C GLY A 78 7.36 26.15 -11.04
N VAL A 79 6.43 25.25 -10.68
CA VAL A 79 6.07 24.10 -11.51
C VAL A 79 5.63 24.51 -12.93
N TYR A 80 4.85 25.57 -13.04
CA TYR A 80 4.31 26.03 -14.32
C TYR A 80 5.28 26.92 -15.11
N THR A 81 6.14 27.67 -14.44
CA THR A 81 7.09 28.62 -15.05
C THR A 81 8.40 28.00 -15.49
N SER A 82 8.74 26.83 -14.97
CA SER A 82 9.99 26.13 -15.27
C SER A 82 10.06 25.62 -16.72
N LEU A 83 11.27 25.63 -17.28
CA LEU A 83 11.55 25.21 -18.65
C LEU A 83 11.25 23.72 -18.85
N PHE A 84 10.55 23.39 -19.93
CA PHE A 84 10.28 22.00 -20.33
C PHE A 84 11.53 21.38 -20.95
N ILE A 85 12.00 20.24 -20.40
CA ILE A 85 13.20 19.49 -20.83
C ILE A 85 12.85 18.09 -21.39
N GLY A 86 11.57 17.76 -21.52
CA GLY A 86 11.14 16.46 -22.01
C GLY A 86 11.58 15.32 -21.08
N LEU A 87 12.29 14.33 -21.63
CA LEU A 87 12.69 13.11 -20.89
C LEU A 87 14.10 13.15 -20.31
N ASP A 88 14.76 14.31 -20.28
CA ASP A 88 16.16 14.36 -19.85
C ASP A 88 16.35 13.99 -18.37
N ALA A 89 15.40 14.35 -17.49
CA ALA A 89 15.41 13.89 -16.10
C ALA A 89 15.39 12.34 -16.00
N PHE A 90 14.64 11.67 -16.86
CA PHE A 90 14.60 10.20 -16.91
C PHE A 90 15.90 9.60 -17.47
N LYS A 91 16.54 10.24 -18.45
CA LYS A 91 17.84 9.78 -18.96
C LYS A 91 18.89 9.83 -17.86
N VAL A 92 18.95 10.94 -17.10
CA VAL A 92 19.85 11.09 -15.96
C VAL A 92 19.52 10.04 -14.88
N LEU A 93 18.24 9.85 -14.55
CA LEU A 93 17.77 8.87 -13.59
C LEU A 93 18.24 7.46 -13.93
N PHE A 94 18.00 7.00 -15.15
CA PHE A 94 18.34 5.63 -15.57
C PHE A 94 19.83 5.38 -15.75
N ASN A 95 20.63 6.43 -15.90
CA ASN A 95 22.09 6.35 -15.91
C ASN A 95 22.70 6.41 -14.50
N SER A 96 21.90 6.65 -13.46
CA SER A 96 22.37 6.73 -12.08
C SER A 96 22.49 5.34 -11.44
N ALA A 97 23.69 4.98 -10.99
CA ALA A 97 23.93 3.74 -10.23
C ALA A 97 23.18 3.74 -8.88
N ASP A 98 23.07 4.93 -8.23
CA ASP A 98 22.36 5.09 -6.97
C ASP A 98 20.87 4.81 -7.10
N PHE A 99 20.27 5.21 -8.22
CA PHE A 99 18.88 4.89 -8.52
C PHE A 99 18.66 3.38 -8.63
N TRP A 100 19.49 2.67 -9.36
CA TRP A 100 19.37 1.23 -9.51
C TRP A 100 19.61 0.48 -8.19
N THR A 101 20.51 0.98 -7.35
CA THR A 101 20.71 0.45 -5.99
C THR A 101 19.44 0.66 -5.15
N ALA A 102 18.85 1.86 -5.16
CA ALA A 102 17.61 2.15 -4.46
C ALA A 102 16.42 1.33 -4.99
N PHE A 103 16.32 1.16 -6.30
CA PHE A 103 15.30 0.32 -6.94
C PHE A 103 15.43 -1.15 -6.53
N ARG A 104 16.62 -1.72 -6.65
CA ARG A 104 16.91 -3.10 -6.22
C ARG A 104 16.55 -3.32 -4.74
N ASN A 105 16.97 -2.42 -3.87
CA ASN A 105 16.69 -2.54 -2.44
C ASN A 105 15.19 -2.40 -2.13
N THR A 106 14.49 -1.47 -2.80
CA THR A 106 13.03 -1.34 -2.69
C THR A 106 12.35 -2.64 -3.09
N PHE A 107 12.73 -3.22 -4.22
CA PHE A 107 12.16 -4.49 -4.70
C PHE A 107 12.45 -5.64 -3.74
N VAL A 108 13.69 -5.80 -3.29
CA VAL A 108 14.09 -6.88 -2.36
C VAL A 108 13.39 -6.78 -1.01
N LEU A 109 13.34 -5.58 -0.41
CA LEU A 109 12.64 -5.36 0.86
C LEU A 109 11.13 -5.61 0.72
N SER A 110 10.54 -5.15 -0.38
CA SER A 110 9.14 -5.37 -0.68
C SER A 110 8.81 -6.85 -0.88
N PHE A 111 9.64 -7.55 -1.63
CA PHE A 111 9.48 -8.99 -1.87
C PHE A 111 9.58 -9.79 -0.57
N TYR A 112 10.58 -9.52 0.28
CA TYR A 112 10.66 -10.15 1.59
C TYR A 112 9.49 -9.76 2.50
N GLY A 113 9.08 -8.49 2.46
CA GLY A 113 7.88 -8.01 3.16
C GLY A 113 6.59 -8.71 2.71
N LEU A 114 6.50 -9.11 1.43
CA LEU A 114 5.40 -9.89 0.92
C LEU A 114 5.51 -11.36 1.38
N VAL A 115 6.64 -12.00 1.11
CA VAL A 115 6.82 -13.44 1.38
C VAL A 115 6.71 -13.79 2.86
N PHE A 116 7.30 -12.99 3.74
CA PHE A 116 7.29 -13.23 5.18
C PHE A 116 6.18 -12.47 5.90
N GLY A 117 5.86 -11.26 5.47
CA GLY A 117 4.88 -10.39 6.13
C GLY A 117 3.42 -10.67 5.75
N PHE A 118 3.13 -11.30 4.61
CA PHE A 118 1.75 -11.64 4.22
C PHE A 118 1.21 -12.88 4.93
N PRO A 119 1.98 -13.99 5.09
CA PRO A 119 1.47 -15.19 5.77
C PRO A 119 1.28 -15.03 7.28
N VAL A 120 2.11 -14.23 7.95
CA VAL A 120 2.08 -14.14 9.43
C VAL A 120 0.73 -13.66 9.99
N PRO A 121 0.08 -12.60 9.47
CA PRO A 121 -1.27 -12.21 9.89
C PRO A 121 -2.32 -13.30 9.67
N ILE A 122 -2.20 -14.10 8.60
CA ILE A 122 -3.11 -15.20 8.30
C ILE A 122 -2.94 -16.30 9.35
N ILE A 123 -1.69 -16.68 9.64
CA ILE A 123 -1.38 -17.66 10.68
C ILE A 123 -1.90 -17.19 12.05
N LEU A 124 -1.71 -15.93 12.40
CA LEU A 124 -2.24 -15.36 13.65
C LEU A 124 -3.78 -15.43 13.68
N ALA A 125 -4.46 -15.12 12.59
CA ALA A 125 -5.91 -15.20 12.51
C ALA A 125 -6.42 -16.64 12.70
N LEU A 126 -5.75 -17.62 12.08
CA LEU A 126 -6.03 -19.04 12.28
C LEU A 126 -5.81 -19.46 13.74
N LEU A 127 -4.73 -19.05 14.36
CA LEU A 127 -4.48 -19.35 15.78
C LEU A 127 -5.53 -18.71 16.68
N PHE A 128 -5.94 -17.47 16.43
CA PHE A 128 -7.00 -16.81 17.19
C PHE A 128 -8.35 -17.52 17.06
N SER A 129 -8.65 -18.07 15.89
CA SER A 129 -9.91 -18.77 15.64
C SER A 129 -10.02 -20.10 16.41
N GLU A 130 -8.88 -20.71 16.76
CA GLU A 130 -8.84 -21.95 17.54
C GLU A 130 -8.95 -21.73 19.07
N ILE A 131 -8.80 -20.51 19.56
CA ILE A 131 -8.93 -20.20 21.00
C ILE A 131 -10.41 -20.25 21.39
N ARG A 132 -10.78 -21.23 22.21
CA ARG A 132 -12.17 -21.46 22.65
C ARG A 132 -12.66 -20.41 23.67
N ASN A 133 -11.80 -20.03 24.62
CA ASN A 133 -12.15 -19.04 25.63
C ASN A 133 -12.14 -17.63 25.02
N THR A 134 -13.31 -17.01 24.91
CA THR A 134 -13.48 -15.70 24.30
C THR A 134 -12.74 -14.59 25.05
N GLY A 135 -12.71 -14.63 26.37
CA GLY A 135 -11.99 -13.65 27.19
C GLY A 135 -10.47 -13.74 26.97
N TYR A 136 -9.91 -14.94 27.02
CA TYR A 136 -8.50 -15.16 26.75
C TYR A 136 -8.12 -14.74 25.31
N ARG A 137 -8.95 -15.12 24.32
CA ARG A 137 -8.76 -14.69 22.93
C ARG A 137 -8.71 -13.18 22.79
N SER A 138 -9.64 -12.45 23.42
CA SER A 138 -9.68 -10.99 23.38
C SER A 138 -8.42 -10.37 23.96
N VAL A 139 -7.93 -10.88 25.08
CA VAL A 139 -6.68 -10.40 25.72
C VAL A 139 -5.50 -10.60 24.77
N VAL A 140 -5.32 -11.80 24.22
CA VAL A 140 -4.21 -12.11 23.30
C VAL A 140 -4.29 -11.24 22.03
N GLN A 141 -5.49 -11.03 21.49
CA GLN A 141 -5.70 -10.15 20.34
C GLN A 141 -5.32 -8.71 20.64
N ILE A 142 -5.77 -8.14 21.78
CA ILE A 142 -5.42 -6.76 22.19
C ILE A 142 -3.90 -6.59 22.28
N PHE A 143 -3.20 -7.49 22.98
CA PHE A 143 -1.75 -7.43 23.08
C PHE A 143 -1.04 -7.58 21.74
N SER A 144 -1.56 -8.40 20.84
CA SER A 144 -1.01 -8.57 19.49
C SER A 144 -1.25 -7.33 18.60
N TYR A 145 -2.32 -6.57 18.84
CA TYR A 145 -2.65 -5.37 18.06
C TYR A 145 -1.90 -4.12 18.53
N LEU A 146 -1.53 -4.08 19.81
CA LEU A 146 -0.94 -2.92 20.48
C LEU A 146 0.31 -2.35 19.78
N PRO A 147 1.25 -3.16 19.27
CA PRO A 147 2.46 -2.64 18.61
C PRO A 147 2.16 -1.73 17.41
N LYS A 148 1.02 -1.90 16.72
CA LYS A 148 0.61 -1.07 15.59
C LYS A 148 0.40 0.40 15.95
N PHE A 149 0.01 0.68 17.18
CA PHE A 149 -0.29 2.02 17.67
C PHE A 149 0.95 2.76 18.22
N ILE A 150 2.08 2.06 18.32
CA ILE A 150 3.36 2.66 18.70
C ILE A 150 3.93 3.41 17.51
N SER A 151 4.39 4.64 17.69
CA SER A 151 4.97 5.43 16.60
C SER A 151 6.25 4.78 16.06
N THR A 152 6.53 5.00 14.78
CA THR A 152 7.73 4.47 14.11
C THR A 152 9.01 4.92 14.82
N VAL A 153 9.05 6.16 15.32
CA VAL A 153 10.19 6.71 16.06
C VAL A 153 10.47 5.87 17.32
N VAL A 154 9.43 5.60 18.12
CA VAL A 154 9.58 4.78 19.34
C VAL A 154 10.01 3.36 19.00
N VAL A 155 9.41 2.75 17.98
CA VAL A 155 9.80 1.40 17.53
C VAL A 155 11.26 1.34 17.10
N THR A 156 11.73 2.29 16.31
CA THR A 156 13.12 2.33 15.85
C THR A 156 14.09 2.62 16.99
N SER A 157 13.72 3.48 17.94
CA SER A 157 14.53 3.72 19.15
C SER A 157 14.61 2.49 20.05
N LEU A 158 13.52 1.74 20.21
CA LEU A 158 13.52 0.45 20.93
C LEU A 158 14.44 -0.57 20.24
N ILE A 159 14.42 -0.64 18.91
CA ILE A 159 15.33 -1.49 18.13
C ILE A 159 16.77 -1.05 18.38
N GLY A 160 17.04 0.25 18.35
CA GLY A 160 18.35 0.81 18.68
C GLY A 160 18.86 0.37 20.05
N LEU A 161 18.02 0.51 21.09
CA LEU A 161 18.34 0.09 22.46
C LEU A 161 18.54 -1.43 22.59
N LEU A 162 17.69 -2.23 21.95
CA LEU A 162 17.73 -3.69 22.08
C LEU A 162 18.91 -4.32 21.31
N LEU A 163 19.30 -3.74 20.17
CA LEU A 163 20.35 -4.26 19.28
C LEU A 163 21.70 -3.55 19.44
N SER A 164 21.83 -2.55 20.33
CA SER A 164 23.10 -1.90 20.61
C SER A 164 24.14 -2.93 21.05
N SER A 165 25.38 -2.80 20.55
CA SER A 165 26.48 -3.68 20.95
C SER A 165 27.29 -3.10 22.11
N SER A 166 28.00 -3.97 22.84
CA SER A 166 28.87 -3.58 23.95
C SER A 166 30.02 -2.68 23.52
N SER A 167 30.43 -2.78 22.26
CA SER A 167 31.48 -1.93 21.67
C SER A 167 31.01 -0.49 21.36
N ALA A 168 29.70 -0.25 21.28
CA ALA A 168 29.13 1.06 20.94
C ALA A 168 28.61 1.83 22.17
N SER A 169 28.33 1.18 23.29
CA SER A 169 27.82 1.78 24.51
C SER A 169 28.26 0.98 25.76
N VAL A 170 28.31 1.67 26.92
CA VAL A 170 28.64 1.07 28.21
C VAL A 170 27.67 -0.07 28.61
N ASN A 171 26.47 -0.08 28.02
CA ASN A 171 25.43 -1.08 28.22
C ASN A 171 25.02 -1.69 26.86
N ALA A 172 25.43 -2.94 26.61
CA ALA A 172 24.91 -3.69 25.47
C ALA A 172 23.40 -3.87 25.59
N GLY A 173 22.70 -3.74 24.46
CA GLY A 173 21.29 -4.11 24.38
C GLY A 173 21.12 -5.61 24.61
N VAL A 174 20.03 -6.01 25.27
CA VAL A 174 19.79 -7.41 25.64
C VAL A 174 19.91 -8.35 24.44
N ILE A 175 19.28 -7.99 23.32
CA ILE A 175 19.29 -8.81 22.09
C ILE A 175 20.66 -8.72 21.42
N GLY A 176 21.24 -7.51 21.30
CA GLY A 176 22.57 -7.30 20.72
C GLY A 176 23.64 -8.12 21.42
N GLY A 177 23.64 -8.11 22.77
CA GLY A 177 24.57 -8.91 23.56
C GLY A 177 24.41 -10.42 23.41
N ILE A 178 23.18 -10.92 23.23
CA ILE A 178 22.92 -12.35 22.94
C ILE A 178 23.49 -12.71 21.56
N PHE A 179 23.20 -11.91 20.53
CA PHE A 179 23.69 -12.18 19.19
C PHE A 179 25.21 -12.06 19.08
N GLU A 180 25.82 -11.11 19.79
CA GLU A 180 27.28 -10.98 19.88
C GLU A 180 27.91 -12.21 20.51
N ARG A 181 27.35 -12.71 21.63
CA ARG A 181 27.89 -13.85 22.39
C ARG A 181 27.72 -15.20 21.69
N TRP A 182 26.60 -15.41 20.99
CA TRP A 182 26.25 -16.71 20.41
C TRP A 182 26.61 -16.83 18.94
N PHE A 183 26.58 -15.72 18.21
CA PHE A 183 26.78 -15.71 16.76
C PHE A 183 27.96 -14.83 16.32
N GLY A 184 28.65 -14.15 17.26
CA GLY A 184 29.73 -13.22 16.94
C GLY A 184 29.30 -11.99 16.13
N LEU A 185 28.01 -11.68 16.10
CA LEU A 185 27.45 -10.56 15.35
C LEU A 185 27.56 -9.27 16.16
N THR A 186 28.64 -8.53 15.94
CA THR A 186 28.86 -7.20 16.51
C THR A 186 28.29 -6.12 15.61
N ASN A 187 27.88 -4.97 16.19
CA ASN A 187 27.44 -3.78 15.44
C ASN A 187 26.31 -4.04 14.41
N MET A 188 25.30 -4.83 14.80
CA MET A 188 24.18 -5.23 13.91
C MET A 188 23.49 -4.04 13.24
N LEU A 189 23.38 -2.90 13.94
CA LEU A 189 22.74 -1.68 13.43
C LEU A 189 23.55 -1.01 12.31
N SER A 190 24.86 -1.20 12.30
CA SER A 190 25.76 -0.66 11.27
C SER A 190 26.12 -1.66 10.17
N SER A 191 25.66 -2.92 10.30
CA SER A 191 25.95 -3.97 9.34
C SER A 191 24.93 -3.97 8.18
N PRO A 192 25.37 -3.86 6.91
CA PRO A 192 24.49 -3.94 5.74
C PRO A 192 23.69 -5.25 5.68
N SER A 193 24.27 -6.37 6.08
CA SER A 193 23.62 -7.69 6.08
C SER A 193 22.48 -7.79 7.09
N CYS A 194 22.56 -7.09 8.22
CA CYS A 194 21.57 -7.12 9.28
C CYS A 194 20.40 -6.17 9.04
N PHE A 195 20.54 -5.15 8.19
CA PHE A 195 19.51 -4.15 7.96
C PHE A 195 18.19 -4.76 7.50
N ARG A 196 18.23 -5.61 6.46
CA ARG A 196 17.02 -6.22 5.89
C ARG A 196 16.25 -7.09 6.87
N PRO A 197 16.87 -8.04 7.59
CA PRO A 197 16.21 -8.81 8.65
C PRO A 197 15.59 -7.92 9.73
N ILE A 198 16.32 -6.92 10.23
CA ILE A 198 15.83 -5.98 11.25
C ILE A 198 14.59 -5.24 10.75
N PHE A 199 14.64 -4.70 9.54
CA PHE A 199 13.52 -3.98 8.91
C PHE A 199 12.28 -4.86 8.76
N ILE A 200 12.45 -6.09 8.25
CA ILE A 200 11.33 -7.02 7.99
C ILE A 200 10.73 -7.56 9.28
N VAL A 201 11.55 -8.09 10.20
CA VAL A 201 11.07 -8.68 11.46
C VAL A 201 10.36 -7.63 12.32
N SER A 202 10.95 -6.45 12.46
CA SER A 202 10.31 -5.36 13.20
C SER A 202 9.03 -4.87 12.55
N GLY A 203 8.96 -4.87 11.21
CA GLY A 203 7.74 -4.54 10.45
C GLY A 203 6.63 -5.55 10.68
N ILE A 204 6.95 -6.83 10.65
CA ILE A 204 6.01 -7.92 10.93
C ILE A 204 5.50 -7.80 12.37
N TRP A 205 6.40 -7.68 13.36
CA TRP A 205 6.02 -7.50 14.75
C TRP A 205 5.06 -6.32 14.96
N GLN A 206 5.34 -5.19 14.33
CA GLN A 206 4.54 -3.99 14.46
C GLN A 206 3.15 -4.12 13.81
N THR A 207 3.01 -4.86 12.72
CA THR A 207 1.79 -4.80 11.89
C THR A 207 0.98 -6.07 11.82
N ALA A 208 1.58 -7.24 12.08
CA ALA A 208 0.94 -8.53 11.83
C ALA A 208 -0.31 -8.78 12.67
N GLY A 209 -0.27 -8.43 13.95
CA GLY A 209 -1.43 -8.56 14.83
C GLY A 209 -2.62 -7.75 14.31
N TYR A 210 -2.43 -6.47 14.06
CA TYR A 210 -3.51 -5.62 13.55
C TYR A 210 -4.03 -6.08 12.18
N SER A 211 -3.14 -6.49 11.29
CA SER A 211 -3.53 -7.00 9.96
C SER A 211 -4.30 -8.32 10.04
N SER A 212 -4.15 -9.09 11.12
CA SER A 212 -4.88 -10.35 11.31
C SER A 212 -6.38 -10.15 11.55
N ILE A 213 -6.84 -8.95 11.91
CA ILE A 213 -8.26 -8.64 12.15
C ILE A 213 -9.12 -8.96 10.93
N VAL A 214 -8.66 -8.56 9.74
CA VAL A 214 -9.42 -8.76 8.49
C VAL A 214 -9.56 -10.26 8.16
N TYR A 215 -8.48 -11.01 8.35
CA TYR A 215 -8.49 -12.46 8.11
C TYR A 215 -9.31 -13.19 9.17
N PHE A 216 -9.22 -12.79 10.43
CA PHE A 216 -10.03 -13.34 11.51
C PHE A 216 -11.52 -13.10 11.28
N ALA A 217 -11.91 -11.89 10.85
CA ALA A 217 -13.30 -11.60 10.48
C ALA A 217 -13.80 -12.48 9.32
N ALA A 218 -12.95 -12.71 8.31
CA ALA A 218 -13.28 -13.62 7.21
C ALA A 218 -13.48 -15.07 7.68
N ILE A 219 -12.67 -15.56 8.63
CA ILE A 219 -12.80 -16.90 9.20
C ILE A 219 -14.13 -17.05 9.96
N ILE A 220 -14.50 -16.06 10.79
CA ILE A 220 -15.77 -16.10 11.55
C ILE A 220 -16.98 -16.02 10.61
N GLY A 221 -16.85 -15.39 9.45
CA GLY A 221 -17.89 -15.32 8.43
C GLY A 221 -18.19 -16.64 7.71
N ILE A 222 -17.36 -17.68 7.88
CA ILE A 222 -17.59 -18.99 7.30
C ILE A 222 -18.70 -19.72 8.09
N SER A 223 -19.69 -20.29 7.37
CA SER A 223 -20.80 -20.99 8.02
C SER A 223 -20.31 -22.14 8.93
N PRO A 224 -20.78 -22.21 10.18
CA PRO A 224 -20.47 -23.31 11.10
C PRO A 224 -20.85 -24.71 10.55
N THR A 225 -21.88 -24.80 9.71
CA THR A 225 -22.31 -26.03 9.08
C THR A 225 -21.23 -26.70 8.23
N ASN A 226 -20.36 -25.90 7.59
CA ASN A 226 -19.23 -26.42 6.81
C ASN A 226 -18.22 -27.17 7.70
N TYR A 227 -18.00 -26.66 8.91
CA TYR A 227 -17.11 -27.30 9.88
C TYR A 227 -17.74 -28.52 10.52
N GLU A 228 -19.07 -28.52 10.73
CA GLU A 228 -19.81 -29.66 11.23
C GLU A 228 -19.80 -30.81 10.24
N ALA A 229 -20.07 -30.54 8.96
CA ALA A 229 -19.98 -31.52 7.90
C ALA A 229 -18.56 -32.13 7.82
N ALA A 230 -17.52 -31.32 7.81
CA ALA A 230 -16.14 -31.77 7.80
C ALA A 230 -15.79 -32.65 9.02
N ARG A 231 -16.38 -32.40 10.20
CA ARG A 231 -16.19 -33.22 11.39
C ARG A 231 -16.90 -34.58 11.26
N ILE A 232 -18.10 -34.59 10.68
CA ILE A 232 -18.85 -35.85 10.41
C ILE A 232 -18.05 -36.72 9.44
N ASP A 233 -17.38 -36.09 8.44
CA ASP A 233 -16.51 -36.76 7.48
C ASP A 233 -15.14 -37.17 8.09
N GLY A 234 -14.94 -36.97 9.39
CA GLY A 234 -13.71 -37.34 10.11
C GLY A 234 -12.49 -36.43 9.85
N ALA A 235 -12.70 -35.24 9.31
CA ALA A 235 -11.59 -34.32 9.00
C ALA A 235 -10.87 -33.83 10.27
N SER A 236 -9.55 -34.00 10.31
CA SER A 236 -8.69 -33.45 11.33
C SER A 236 -8.67 -31.89 11.27
N LYS A 237 -8.18 -31.23 12.32
CA LYS A 237 -8.09 -29.76 12.36
C LYS A 237 -7.29 -29.16 11.18
N MET A 238 -6.17 -29.76 10.82
CA MET A 238 -5.38 -29.31 9.69
C MET A 238 -6.13 -29.48 8.35
N GLN A 239 -6.91 -30.55 8.21
CA GLN A 239 -7.76 -30.76 7.04
C GLN A 239 -8.91 -29.73 7.00
N GLN A 240 -9.54 -29.42 8.15
CA GLN A 240 -10.55 -28.35 8.22
C GLN A 240 -9.95 -26.99 7.82
N ILE A 241 -8.73 -26.65 8.28
CA ILE A 241 -8.04 -25.42 7.87
C ILE A 241 -7.82 -25.44 6.35
N ARG A 242 -7.27 -26.51 5.79
CA ARG A 242 -6.88 -26.60 4.38
C ARG A 242 -8.07 -26.62 3.42
N TYR A 243 -9.14 -27.33 3.77
CA TYR A 243 -10.24 -27.61 2.85
C TYR A 243 -11.53 -26.82 3.14
N VAL A 244 -11.65 -26.22 4.33
CA VAL A 244 -12.80 -25.39 4.70
C VAL A 244 -12.39 -23.94 4.92
N THR A 245 -11.43 -23.70 5.83
CA THR A 245 -11.10 -22.32 6.24
C THR A 245 -10.40 -21.54 5.13
N ILE A 246 -9.31 -22.06 4.56
CA ILE A 246 -8.55 -21.36 3.51
C ILE A 246 -9.41 -21.13 2.25
N PRO A 247 -10.14 -22.11 1.72
CA PRO A 247 -11.08 -21.87 0.61
C PRO A 247 -12.20 -20.90 0.98
N GLY A 248 -12.76 -21.00 2.17
CA GLY A 248 -13.84 -20.12 2.64
C GLY A 248 -13.46 -18.67 2.77
N MET A 249 -12.16 -18.36 3.04
CA MET A 249 -11.64 -16.99 3.09
C MET A 249 -10.91 -16.56 1.82
N SER A 250 -10.95 -17.36 0.75
CA SER A 250 -10.17 -17.13 -0.47
C SER A 250 -10.42 -15.77 -1.13
N SER A 251 -11.66 -15.28 -1.11
CA SER A 251 -12.02 -13.96 -1.62
C SER A 251 -11.27 -12.84 -0.86
N THR A 252 -11.24 -12.91 0.47
CA THR A 252 -10.51 -11.96 1.31
C THR A 252 -9.00 -12.06 1.06
N LEU A 253 -8.46 -13.28 0.97
CA LEU A 253 -7.03 -13.48 0.65
C LEU A 253 -6.64 -12.85 -0.69
N THR A 254 -7.47 -13.07 -1.72
CA THR A 254 -7.25 -12.52 -3.06
C THR A 254 -7.26 -11.00 -3.06
N ILE A 255 -8.28 -10.39 -2.45
CA ILE A 255 -8.39 -8.92 -2.37
C ILE A 255 -7.20 -8.33 -1.61
N MET A 256 -6.87 -8.88 -0.45
CA MET A 256 -5.76 -8.39 0.37
C MET A 256 -4.41 -8.57 -0.33
N LEU A 257 -4.22 -9.64 -1.09
CA LEU A 257 -3.01 -9.85 -1.89
C LEU A 257 -2.88 -8.80 -3.00
N ILE A 258 -3.97 -8.52 -3.74
CA ILE A 258 -3.96 -7.49 -4.79
C ILE A 258 -3.64 -6.11 -4.19
N LEU A 259 -4.28 -5.74 -3.08
CA LEU A 259 -4.00 -4.49 -2.37
C LEU A 259 -2.54 -4.42 -1.89
N ARG A 260 -1.99 -5.53 -1.40
CA ARG A 260 -0.59 -5.62 -0.99
C ARG A 260 0.36 -5.47 -2.17
N MET A 261 0.03 -6.06 -3.32
CA MET A 261 0.80 -5.88 -4.56
C MET A 261 0.80 -4.43 -5.02
N GLY A 262 -0.32 -3.71 -4.88
CA GLY A 262 -0.41 -2.29 -5.22
C GLY A 262 0.44 -1.37 -4.35
N SER A 263 0.70 -1.78 -3.11
CA SER A 263 1.56 -1.06 -2.18
C SER A 263 2.98 -1.61 -2.10
N LEU A 264 3.32 -2.61 -2.93
CA LEU A 264 4.57 -3.37 -2.84
C LEU A 264 5.80 -2.44 -2.87
N LEU A 265 5.86 -1.53 -3.84
CA LEU A 265 6.99 -0.63 -4.04
C LEU A 265 6.89 0.67 -3.22
N LYS A 266 5.84 0.82 -2.41
CA LYS A 266 5.61 2.01 -1.57
C LYS A 266 6.14 1.80 -0.15
N ILE A 267 7.46 1.65 -0.03
CA ILE A 267 8.11 1.63 1.29
C ILE A 267 8.28 3.08 1.77
N GLY A 268 7.71 3.38 2.94
CA GLY A 268 7.86 4.70 3.55
C GLY A 268 9.32 4.98 3.95
N TYR A 269 9.79 6.20 3.72
CA TYR A 269 11.17 6.60 4.03
C TYR A 269 11.44 6.66 5.54
N GLU A 270 10.44 7.00 6.36
CA GLU A 270 10.58 7.30 7.79
C GLU A 270 11.30 6.18 8.56
N LYS A 271 10.79 4.95 8.46
CA LYS A 271 11.38 3.82 9.17
C LYS A 271 12.79 3.50 8.70
N VAL A 272 13.04 3.59 7.40
CA VAL A 272 14.38 3.35 6.82
C VAL A 272 15.35 4.41 7.30
N PHE A 273 14.97 5.68 7.21
CA PHE A 273 15.78 6.81 7.65
C PHE A 273 16.11 6.74 9.15
N LEU A 274 15.11 6.46 9.99
CA LEU A 274 15.32 6.34 11.44
C LEU A 274 16.23 5.14 11.78
N LEU A 275 16.09 4.00 11.10
CA LEU A 275 16.98 2.85 11.31
C LEU A 275 18.41 3.13 10.85
N GLN A 276 18.61 3.87 9.76
CA GLN A 276 19.93 4.30 9.31
C GLN A 276 20.65 5.19 10.35
N GLN A 277 19.87 5.96 11.12
CA GLN A 277 20.41 6.82 12.19
C GLN A 277 20.76 6.07 13.47
N GLN A 278 20.27 4.84 13.69
CA GLN A 278 20.59 4.05 14.88
C GLN A 278 22.01 3.43 14.83
N GLY A 279 22.59 3.29 13.63
CA GLY A 279 23.95 2.81 13.42
C GLY A 279 24.91 3.92 13.00
N SER A 280 26.10 3.54 12.53
CA SER A 280 27.01 4.50 11.90
C SER A 280 26.42 5.02 10.59
N VAL A 281 26.36 6.34 10.45
CA VAL A 281 25.76 7.00 9.28
C VAL A 281 26.44 6.50 8.00
N GLY A 282 25.65 6.08 7.04
CA GLY A 282 26.13 5.60 5.73
C GLY A 282 26.54 4.13 5.67
N SER A 283 26.80 3.48 6.80
CA SER A 283 27.28 2.07 6.82
C SER A 283 26.32 1.08 6.17
N THR A 284 25.02 1.33 6.24
CA THR A 284 23.98 0.44 5.71
C THR A 284 23.43 0.87 4.34
N TYR A 285 23.92 1.95 3.73
CA TYR A 285 23.31 2.52 2.49
C TYR A 285 23.24 1.52 1.35
N GLU A 286 24.21 0.65 1.21
CA GLU A 286 24.20 -0.39 0.17
C GLU A 286 22.92 -1.25 0.18
N THR A 287 22.36 -1.52 1.35
CA THR A 287 21.18 -2.40 1.53
C THR A 287 19.93 -1.68 1.99
N SER A 288 20.05 -0.44 2.46
CA SER A 288 18.97 0.35 3.06
C SER A 288 18.47 1.48 2.19
N GLN A 289 19.27 1.97 1.21
CA GLN A 289 18.81 3.02 0.31
C GLN A 289 17.65 2.51 -0.55
N ILE A 290 16.49 3.14 -0.45
CA ILE A 290 15.26 2.82 -1.18
C ILE A 290 14.83 4.01 -2.05
N ILE A 291 13.88 3.80 -2.98
CA ILE A 291 13.40 4.87 -3.87
C ILE A 291 12.90 6.07 -3.06
N SER A 292 12.15 5.87 -1.98
CA SER A 292 11.64 6.98 -1.17
C SER A 292 12.75 7.80 -0.52
N THR A 293 13.83 7.16 -0.02
CA THR A 293 15.00 7.89 0.52
C THR A 293 15.81 8.55 -0.59
N TYR A 294 15.92 7.92 -1.76
CA TYR A 294 16.55 8.51 -2.94
C TYR A 294 15.81 9.79 -3.40
N VAL A 295 14.48 9.74 -3.48
CA VAL A 295 13.63 10.88 -3.84
C VAL A 295 13.83 12.04 -2.85
N ILE A 296 13.77 11.77 -1.54
CA ILE A 296 13.94 12.80 -0.51
C ILE A 296 15.33 13.42 -0.58
N ASN A 297 16.38 12.61 -0.70
CA ASN A 297 17.75 13.11 -0.81
C ASN A 297 17.94 14.00 -2.04
N ASN A 298 17.32 13.68 -3.17
CA ASN A 298 17.36 14.52 -4.37
C ASN A 298 16.55 15.80 -4.22
N ILE A 299 15.38 15.76 -3.55
CA ILE A 299 14.56 16.95 -3.30
C ILE A 299 15.27 17.90 -2.32
N MET A 300 15.92 17.37 -1.29
CA MET A 300 16.62 18.16 -0.26
C MET A 300 18.00 18.66 -0.72
N SER A 301 18.58 18.10 -1.79
CA SER A 301 19.84 18.58 -2.33
C SER A 301 19.65 19.93 -3.05
N ASN A 302 20.61 20.85 -2.87
CA ASN A 302 20.54 22.26 -3.30
C ASN A 302 20.62 22.47 -4.83
N GLY A 303 20.14 21.50 -5.64
CA GLY A 303 20.15 21.62 -7.10
C GLY A 303 18.74 21.50 -7.70
N ASN A 304 18.34 22.51 -8.51
CA ASN A 304 17.02 22.53 -9.17
C ASN A 304 16.77 21.30 -10.05
N ILE A 305 17.80 20.76 -10.70
CA ILE A 305 17.70 19.58 -11.57
C ILE A 305 17.40 18.31 -10.76
N ASN A 306 17.87 18.23 -9.52
CA ASN A 306 17.71 17.07 -8.67
C ASN A 306 16.26 16.87 -8.23
N GLN A 307 15.46 17.94 -8.13
CA GLN A 307 14.03 17.84 -7.81
C GLN A 307 13.25 17.21 -8.97
N GLY A 308 13.59 17.54 -10.22
CA GLY A 308 13.02 16.88 -11.41
C GLY A 308 13.37 15.40 -11.47
N ILE A 309 14.61 15.00 -11.11
CA ILE A 309 15.05 13.61 -11.04
C ILE A 309 14.30 12.87 -9.92
N GLY A 310 14.12 13.48 -8.75
CA GLY A 310 13.32 12.91 -7.66
C GLY A 310 11.86 12.67 -8.08
N ALA A 311 11.23 13.65 -8.75
CA ALA A 311 9.88 13.53 -9.29
C ALA A 311 9.78 12.43 -10.36
N ALA A 312 10.80 12.28 -11.23
CA ALA A 312 10.87 11.23 -12.23
C ALA A 312 11.00 9.83 -11.60
N ALA A 313 11.77 9.70 -10.52
CA ALA A 313 11.88 8.44 -9.78
C ALA A 313 10.56 8.04 -9.12
N ASP A 314 9.83 8.98 -8.51
CA ASP A 314 8.53 8.72 -7.91
C ASP A 314 7.45 8.40 -8.96
N LEU A 315 7.44 9.11 -10.09
CA LEU A 315 6.56 8.80 -11.21
C LEU A 315 6.82 7.40 -11.76
N PHE A 316 8.08 7.02 -11.98
CA PHE A 316 8.44 5.68 -12.41
C PHE A 316 7.98 4.61 -11.41
N ASN A 317 8.21 4.82 -10.13
CA ASN A 317 7.76 3.92 -9.06
C ASN A 317 6.23 3.78 -9.00
N SER A 318 5.51 4.88 -9.21
CA SER A 318 4.04 4.90 -9.24
C SER A 318 3.48 4.15 -10.45
N LEU A 319 4.10 4.32 -11.64
CA LEU A 319 3.74 3.56 -12.85
C LEU A 319 3.97 2.06 -12.66
N LEU A 320 5.10 1.65 -12.11
CA LEU A 320 5.35 0.23 -11.80
C LEU A 320 4.34 -0.33 -10.80
N SER A 321 4.01 0.43 -9.75
CA SER A 321 2.98 0.03 -8.78
C SER A 321 1.62 -0.16 -9.45
N MET A 322 1.26 0.71 -10.38
CA MET A 322 0.03 0.58 -11.18
C MET A 322 0.04 -0.71 -12.03
N PHE A 323 1.15 -1.00 -12.73
CA PHE A 323 1.27 -2.23 -13.51
C PHE A 323 1.21 -3.48 -12.62
N LEU A 324 1.78 -3.45 -11.42
CA LEU A 324 1.68 -4.56 -10.47
C LEU A 324 0.24 -4.79 -10.01
N VAL A 325 -0.54 -3.74 -9.75
CA VAL A 325 -1.98 -3.86 -9.41
C VAL A 325 -2.76 -4.46 -10.56
N LEU A 326 -2.62 -3.89 -11.76
CA LEU A 326 -3.35 -4.36 -12.94
C LEU A 326 -2.99 -5.81 -13.29
N GLY A 327 -1.70 -6.14 -13.25
CA GLY A 327 -1.21 -7.50 -13.46
C GLY A 327 -1.72 -8.49 -12.43
N SER A 328 -1.65 -8.15 -11.14
CA SER A 328 -2.15 -9.00 -10.07
C SER A 328 -3.68 -9.19 -10.13
N ASN A 329 -4.43 -8.13 -10.47
CA ASN A 329 -5.87 -8.24 -10.69
C ASN A 329 -6.21 -9.13 -11.89
N GLN A 330 -5.45 -9.01 -12.99
CA GLN A 330 -5.64 -9.88 -14.15
C GLN A 330 -5.34 -11.36 -13.86
N ILE A 331 -4.31 -11.63 -13.05
CA ILE A 331 -4.02 -12.99 -12.58
C ILE A 331 -5.15 -13.48 -11.67
N ALA A 332 -5.62 -12.65 -10.73
CA ALA A 332 -6.72 -12.99 -9.83
C ALA A 332 -8.01 -13.37 -10.59
N ARG A 333 -8.36 -12.64 -11.66
CA ARG A 333 -9.51 -12.97 -12.52
C ARG A 333 -9.44 -14.38 -13.14
N ARG A 334 -8.23 -14.90 -13.36
CA ARG A 334 -8.05 -16.24 -13.95
C ARG A 334 -8.04 -17.35 -12.90
N VAL A 335 -7.66 -17.04 -11.66
CA VAL A 335 -7.43 -18.03 -10.60
C VAL A 335 -8.55 -18.02 -9.56
N SER A 336 -9.24 -16.92 -9.38
CA SER A 336 -10.29 -16.73 -8.37
C SER A 336 -11.57 -16.19 -9.00
N THR A 337 -12.70 -16.49 -8.38
CA THR A 337 -14.01 -15.92 -8.74
C THR A 337 -14.14 -14.45 -8.30
N THR A 338 -13.19 -13.95 -7.53
CA THR A 338 -13.18 -12.57 -7.02
C THR A 338 -12.03 -11.77 -7.61
N SER A 339 -12.34 -10.55 -8.06
CA SER A 339 -11.39 -9.55 -8.55
C SER A 339 -11.77 -8.18 -8.01
N LEU A 340 -10.89 -7.18 -8.11
CA LEU A 340 -11.21 -5.81 -7.68
C LEU A 340 -12.04 -5.04 -8.71
N PHE A 341 -11.81 -5.28 -10.00
CA PHE A 341 -12.52 -4.65 -11.09
C PHE A 341 -12.95 -5.68 -12.12
#